data_32f4f4d298a220437f38b097bbbe6c1f
#
_entry.id   32f4f4d298a220437f38b097bbbe6c1f
#
_cell.length_a   1.000
_cell.length_b   1.000
_cell.length_c   1.000
_cell.angle_alpha   90.00
_cell.angle_beta   90.00
_cell.angle_gamma   90.00
#
_symmetry.space_group_name_H-M   'P 1'
#
loop_
_entity.id
_entity.type
_entity.pdbx_description
1 polymer ?
#
loop_
_entity_poly.entity_id
_entity_poly.type
_entity_poly.pdbx_seq_one_letter_code
_entity_poly.pdbx_strand_id
1 'polypeptide(L)'
;MLLRELRGYLITPVAWLFTLIFLLLAGALTFYLGGFFERGQADLQPFFQFHPWLYLILVPAVAMRLWAEERRSGTLELLLTLPIRPWQAVLSKFLAAWIYIGIALALTFPVWLTVDYLGNPDNGVILAGYLGSFLLAGAFLAIGECLSAATRSQIVAFILTVAVCFLLLMAGYPLVQGPLHALGWPALADAFAELSLYAHFNAISRGVLDLRDIAYFVLTIAFWLIACVIVLDTKRGT
;
A
#
# COMPACT_ATOMS: atom_id res chain seq x y z
N MET A 1 20.38 -2.26 -10.35
CA MET A 1 19.85 -2.55 -9.02
C MET A 1 18.40 -3.00 -9.07
N LEU A 2 17.51 -2.25 -9.61
CA LEU A 2 16.06 -2.54 -9.70
C LEU A 2 15.74 -3.94 -10.25
N LEU A 3 16.32 -4.34 -11.40
CA LEU A 3 16.07 -5.66 -12.00
C LEU A 3 16.53 -6.82 -11.11
N ARG A 4 17.60 -6.62 -10.34
CA ARG A 4 18.10 -7.63 -9.41
C ARG A 4 17.13 -7.81 -8.25
N GLU A 5 16.65 -6.72 -7.66
CA GLU A 5 15.67 -6.72 -6.58
C GLU A 5 14.34 -7.33 -7.06
N LEU A 6 13.84 -6.93 -8.23
CA LEU A 6 12.60 -7.48 -8.79
C LEU A 6 12.71 -8.99 -9.09
N ARG A 7 13.84 -9.44 -9.62
CA ARG A 7 14.10 -10.88 -9.80
C ARG A 7 14.11 -11.62 -8.46
N GLY A 8 14.64 -11.00 -7.41
CA GLY A 8 14.60 -11.55 -6.05
C GLY A 8 13.17 -11.85 -5.60
N TYR A 9 12.23 -10.94 -5.84
CA TYR A 9 10.80 -11.17 -5.53
C TYR A 9 10.22 -12.30 -6.39
N LEU A 10 10.45 -12.29 -7.69
CA LEU A 10 9.85 -13.26 -8.61
C LEU A 10 10.38 -14.69 -8.43
N ILE A 11 11.62 -14.87 -7.94
CA ILE A 11 12.23 -16.20 -7.72
C ILE A 11 11.91 -16.75 -6.33
N THR A 12 11.59 -15.88 -5.35
CA THR A 12 11.36 -16.30 -3.97
C THR A 12 9.99 -16.96 -3.81
N PRO A 13 9.88 -18.22 -3.33
CA PRO A 13 8.62 -18.90 -3.12
C PRO A 13 7.67 -18.15 -2.18
N VAL A 14 8.22 -17.40 -1.22
CA VAL A 14 7.47 -16.60 -0.27
C VAL A 14 6.67 -15.49 -0.97
N ALA A 15 7.22 -14.86 -2.00
CA ALA A 15 6.50 -13.84 -2.76
C ALA A 15 5.28 -14.44 -3.48
N TRP A 16 5.43 -15.60 -4.11
CA TRP A 16 4.31 -16.30 -4.74
C TRP A 16 3.24 -16.70 -3.73
N LEU A 17 3.63 -17.10 -2.52
CA LEU A 17 2.70 -17.38 -1.44
C LEU A 17 1.88 -16.13 -1.06
N PHE A 18 2.53 -14.97 -0.92
CA PHE A 18 1.82 -13.70 -0.66
C PHE A 18 0.89 -13.32 -1.81
N THR A 19 1.33 -13.48 -3.06
CA THR A 19 0.46 -13.22 -4.23
C THR A 19 -0.76 -14.15 -4.20
N LEU A 20 -0.57 -15.45 -3.93
CA LEU A 20 -1.65 -16.41 -3.84
C LEU A 20 -2.64 -16.05 -2.73
N ILE A 21 -2.14 -15.73 -1.54
CA ILE A 21 -2.97 -15.29 -0.41
C ILE A 21 -3.76 -14.03 -0.78
N PHE A 22 -3.12 -13.04 -1.43
CA PHE A 22 -3.79 -11.83 -1.89
C PHE A 22 -4.93 -12.15 -2.86
N LEU A 23 -4.68 -12.97 -3.88
CA LEU A 23 -5.69 -13.33 -4.88
C LEU A 23 -6.87 -14.09 -4.26
N LEU A 24 -6.57 -15.06 -3.38
CA LEU A 24 -7.60 -15.84 -2.68
C LEU A 24 -8.45 -14.97 -1.76
N LEU A 25 -7.81 -14.12 -0.95
CA LEU A 25 -8.54 -13.23 -0.04
C LEU A 25 -9.32 -12.15 -0.80
N ALA A 26 -8.75 -11.55 -1.83
CA ALA A 26 -9.43 -10.57 -2.66
C ALA A 26 -10.69 -11.18 -3.30
N GLY A 27 -10.58 -12.38 -3.86
CA GLY A 27 -11.73 -13.11 -4.42
C GLY A 27 -12.74 -13.48 -3.35
N ALA A 28 -12.29 -14.11 -2.25
CA ALA A 28 -13.19 -14.55 -1.17
C ALA A 28 -13.95 -13.38 -0.52
N LEU A 29 -13.25 -12.28 -0.23
CA LEU A 29 -13.87 -11.09 0.36
C LEU A 29 -14.87 -10.46 -0.60
N THR A 30 -14.58 -10.41 -1.89
CA THR A 30 -15.47 -9.83 -2.91
C THR A 30 -16.74 -10.64 -3.06
N PHE A 31 -16.60 -11.95 -3.25
CA PHE A 31 -17.75 -12.79 -3.60
C PHE A 31 -18.59 -13.23 -2.39
N TYR A 32 -17.96 -13.44 -1.21
CA TYR A 32 -18.69 -13.87 0.00
C TYR A 32 -19.07 -12.68 0.90
N LEU A 33 -18.12 -11.90 1.39
CA LEU A 33 -18.42 -10.80 2.31
C LEU A 33 -18.98 -9.56 1.59
N GLY A 34 -18.51 -9.29 0.38
CA GLY A 34 -18.96 -8.16 -0.44
C GLY A 34 -20.37 -8.35 -1.01
N GLY A 35 -20.95 -9.56 -0.91
CA GLY A 35 -22.27 -9.85 -1.43
C GLY A 35 -22.41 -9.56 -2.93
N PHE A 36 -21.35 -9.80 -3.70
CA PHE A 36 -21.29 -9.42 -5.12
C PHE A 36 -22.51 -9.89 -5.91
N PHE A 37 -22.86 -11.17 -5.77
CA PHE A 37 -24.00 -11.75 -6.48
C PHE A 37 -25.35 -11.31 -5.91
N GLU A 38 -25.43 -11.07 -4.61
CA GLU A 38 -26.67 -10.66 -3.92
C GLU A 38 -27.08 -9.23 -4.27
N ARG A 39 -26.10 -8.37 -4.57
CA ARG A 39 -26.34 -6.95 -4.96
C ARG A 39 -26.97 -6.83 -6.34
N GLY A 40 -26.78 -7.79 -7.24
CA GLY A 40 -27.31 -7.76 -8.59
C GLY A 40 -26.82 -6.57 -9.44
N GLN A 41 -25.71 -5.96 -9.06
CA GLN A 41 -25.09 -4.83 -9.74
C GLN A 41 -23.74 -5.27 -10.32
N ALA A 42 -23.52 -4.95 -11.60
CA ALA A 42 -22.24 -5.20 -12.25
C ALA A 42 -21.26 -4.07 -11.94
N ASP A 43 -20.72 -4.07 -10.72
CA ASP A 43 -19.69 -3.14 -10.27
C ASP A 43 -18.59 -3.85 -9.48
N LEU A 44 -17.40 -3.25 -9.39
CA LEU A 44 -16.27 -3.73 -8.60
C LEU A 44 -16.10 -2.95 -7.27
N GLN A 45 -17.12 -2.24 -6.82
CA GLN A 45 -17.07 -1.58 -5.51
C GLN A 45 -16.80 -2.57 -4.35
N PRO A 46 -17.46 -3.76 -4.28
CA PRO A 46 -17.15 -4.75 -3.26
C PRO A 46 -15.71 -5.22 -3.28
N PHE A 47 -15.08 -5.27 -4.46
CA PHE A 47 -13.68 -5.66 -4.61
C PHE A 47 -12.75 -4.58 -4.03
N PHE A 48 -12.91 -3.31 -4.43
CA PHE A 48 -12.02 -2.25 -4.00
C PHE A 48 -12.18 -1.87 -2.54
N GLN A 49 -13.38 -1.97 -1.95
CA GLN A 49 -13.60 -1.62 -0.55
C GLN A 49 -12.77 -2.45 0.45
N PHE A 50 -12.35 -3.67 0.07
CA PHE A 50 -11.52 -4.54 0.90
C PHE A 50 -10.02 -4.32 0.71
N HIS A 51 -9.58 -3.63 -0.35
CA HIS A 51 -8.16 -3.39 -0.61
C HIS A 51 -7.40 -2.69 0.53
N PRO A 52 -7.93 -1.64 1.19
CA PRO A 52 -7.25 -1.02 2.31
C PRO A 52 -6.94 -2.02 3.44
N TRP A 53 -7.86 -2.94 3.73
CA TRP A 53 -7.72 -3.94 4.77
C TRP A 53 -6.76 -5.07 4.37
N LEU A 54 -6.82 -5.51 3.13
CA LEU A 54 -5.87 -6.50 2.59
C LEU A 54 -4.45 -5.95 2.58
N TYR A 55 -4.28 -4.73 2.12
CA TYR A 55 -2.98 -4.07 2.06
C TYR A 55 -2.42 -3.76 3.43
N LEU A 56 -3.27 -3.52 4.43
CA LEU A 56 -2.84 -3.26 5.81
C LEU A 56 -1.99 -4.40 6.40
N ILE A 57 -2.17 -5.62 5.92
CA ILE A 57 -1.40 -6.79 6.36
C ILE A 57 -0.35 -7.19 5.32
N LEU A 58 -0.75 -7.28 4.05
CA LEU A 58 0.11 -7.84 3.00
C LEU A 58 1.25 -6.91 2.60
N VAL A 59 1.00 -5.60 2.50
CA VAL A 59 2.05 -4.65 2.10
C VAL A 59 3.12 -4.49 3.19
N PRO A 60 2.79 -4.33 4.49
CA PRO A 60 3.79 -4.36 5.55
C PRO A 60 4.59 -5.65 5.62
N ALA A 61 3.99 -6.80 5.30
CA ALA A 61 4.71 -8.07 5.26
C ALA A 61 5.76 -8.14 4.13
N VAL A 62 5.52 -7.44 3.02
CA VAL A 62 6.54 -7.25 1.96
C VAL A 62 7.59 -6.23 2.41
N ALA A 63 7.15 -5.09 2.95
CA ALA A 63 8.00 -3.97 3.32
C ALA A 63 8.97 -4.27 4.46
N MET A 64 8.57 -5.11 5.44
CA MET A 64 9.38 -5.42 6.62
C MET A 64 10.77 -5.99 6.28
N ARG A 65 10.93 -6.63 5.12
CA ARG A 65 12.17 -7.27 4.68
C ARG A 65 13.13 -6.33 3.96
N LEU A 66 12.65 -5.18 3.46
CA LEU A 66 13.41 -4.31 2.56
C LEU A 66 14.76 -3.87 3.14
N TRP A 67 14.79 -3.52 4.43
CA TRP A 67 15.99 -3.04 5.12
C TRP A 67 16.32 -3.80 6.41
N ALA A 68 15.32 -4.25 7.16
CA ALA A 68 15.53 -4.93 8.43
C ALA A 68 16.29 -6.26 8.26
N GLU A 69 16.12 -6.95 7.14
CA GLU A 69 16.86 -8.18 6.82
C GLU A 69 18.34 -7.88 6.53
N GLU A 70 18.65 -6.85 5.75
CA GLU A 70 20.01 -6.41 5.46
C GLU A 70 20.75 -5.92 6.71
N ARG A 71 20.03 -5.27 7.62
CA ARG A 71 20.57 -4.88 8.91
C ARG A 71 20.85 -6.09 9.81
N ARG A 72 19.96 -7.05 9.82
CA ARG A 72 20.14 -8.28 10.62
C ARG A 72 21.32 -9.11 10.12
N SER A 73 21.52 -9.18 8.81
CA SER A 73 22.61 -9.95 8.18
C SER A 73 23.95 -9.20 8.15
N GLY A 74 23.99 -7.91 8.55
CA GLY A 74 25.19 -7.07 8.46
C GLY A 74 25.58 -6.65 7.03
N THR A 75 24.74 -6.95 6.04
CA THR A 75 25.00 -6.61 4.63
C THR A 75 24.70 -5.15 4.31
N LEU A 76 24.01 -4.44 5.19
CA LEU A 76 23.74 -3.00 5.03
C LEU A 76 25.04 -2.19 4.96
N GLU A 77 26.04 -2.51 5.81
CA GLU A 77 27.33 -1.83 5.83
C GLU A 77 28.08 -2.03 4.49
N LEU A 78 28.05 -3.26 3.96
CA LEU A 78 28.62 -3.55 2.64
C LEU A 78 27.92 -2.79 1.52
N LEU A 79 26.59 -2.64 1.59
CA LEU A 79 25.81 -1.90 0.60
C LEU A 79 26.13 -0.40 0.66
N LEU A 80 26.39 0.13 1.85
CA LEU A 80 26.75 1.52 2.07
C LEU A 80 28.21 1.85 1.69
N THR A 81 29.12 0.87 1.56
CA THR A 81 30.48 1.05 1.04
C THR A 81 30.54 1.08 -0.48
N LEU A 82 29.50 0.61 -1.16
CA LEU A 82 29.41 0.71 -2.61
C LEU A 82 29.31 2.18 -3.05
N PRO A 83 29.80 2.55 -4.23
CA PRO A 83 29.71 3.92 -4.76
C PRO A 83 28.30 4.25 -5.25
N ILE A 84 27.31 3.99 -4.41
CA ILE A 84 25.88 4.19 -4.68
C ILE A 84 25.33 5.21 -3.69
N ARG A 85 24.58 6.17 -4.18
CA ARG A 85 23.90 7.15 -3.32
C ARG A 85 22.73 6.50 -2.59
N PRO A 86 22.48 6.77 -1.29
CA PRO A 86 21.40 6.15 -0.49
C PRO A 86 20.04 6.25 -1.15
N TRP A 87 19.70 7.40 -1.74
CA TRP A 87 18.43 7.59 -2.41
C TRP A 87 18.22 6.63 -3.60
N GLN A 88 19.31 6.22 -4.30
CA GLN A 88 19.23 5.26 -5.40
C GLN A 88 18.90 3.85 -4.90
N ALA A 89 19.43 3.49 -3.74
CA ALA A 89 19.14 2.22 -3.10
C ALA A 89 17.69 2.18 -2.61
N VAL A 90 17.23 3.22 -1.92
CA VAL A 90 15.83 3.36 -1.47
C VAL A 90 14.88 3.29 -2.67
N LEU A 91 15.07 4.14 -3.67
CA LEU A 91 14.18 4.18 -4.83
C LEU A 91 14.17 2.84 -5.60
N SER A 92 15.31 2.16 -5.73
CA SER A 92 15.37 0.88 -6.45
C SER A 92 14.63 -0.24 -5.71
N LYS A 93 14.70 -0.28 -4.38
CA LYS A 93 13.98 -1.25 -3.54
C LYS A 93 12.49 -0.95 -3.54
N PHE A 94 12.12 0.31 -3.33
CA PHE A 94 10.73 0.75 -3.41
C PHE A 94 10.09 0.36 -4.73
N LEU A 95 10.68 0.76 -5.86
CA LEU A 95 10.12 0.50 -7.18
C LEU A 95 10.04 -1.00 -7.48
N ALA A 96 11.02 -1.80 -7.07
CA ALA A 96 10.97 -3.25 -7.27
C ALA A 96 9.80 -3.89 -6.51
N ALA A 97 9.60 -3.53 -5.24
CA ALA A 97 8.51 -4.03 -4.43
C ALA A 97 7.15 -3.48 -4.93
N TRP A 98 7.08 -2.22 -5.34
CA TRP A 98 5.86 -1.60 -5.85
C TRP A 98 5.41 -2.21 -7.19
N ILE A 99 6.37 -2.45 -8.11
CA ILE A 99 6.09 -3.17 -9.37
C ILE A 99 5.62 -4.59 -9.08
N TYR A 100 6.23 -5.29 -8.13
CA TYR A 100 5.78 -6.61 -7.71
C TYR A 100 4.32 -6.61 -7.20
N ILE A 101 3.96 -5.64 -6.35
CA ILE A 101 2.56 -5.48 -5.88
C ILE A 101 1.64 -5.13 -7.07
N GLY A 102 2.11 -4.30 -7.99
CA GLY A 102 1.38 -3.97 -9.22
C GLY A 102 1.11 -5.22 -10.09
N ILE A 103 2.07 -6.14 -10.19
CA ILE A 103 1.89 -7.42 -10.88
C ILE A 103 0.83 -8.28 -10.15
N ALA A 104 0.90 -8.36 -8.81
CA ALA A 104 -0.09 -9.07 -8.03
C ALA A 104 -1.51 -8.48 -8.22
N LEU A 105 -1.62 -7.17 -8.26
CA LEU A 105 -2.86 -6.46 -8.55
C LEU A 105 -3.35 -6.72 -9.98
N ALA A 106 -2.45 -6.71 -10.97
CA ALA A 106 -2.80 -7.02 -12.36
C ALA A 106 -3.30 -8.46 -12.54
N LEU A 107 -2.82 -9.41 -11.74
CA LEU A 107 -3.31 -10.79 -11.73
C LEU A 107 -4.78 -10.92 -11.25
N THR A 108 -5.37 -9.88 -10.68
CA THR A 108 -6.81 -9.84 -10.37
C THR A 108 -7.68 -9.48 -11.56
N PHE A 109 -7.09 -9.19 -12.74
CA PHE A 109 -7.81 -8.85 -13.97
C PHE A 109 -8.95 -9.83 -14.36
N PRO A 110 -8.87 -11.16 -14.10
CA PRO A 110 -9.99 -12.05 -14.34
C PRO A 110 -11.30 -11.65 -13.61
N VAL A 111 -11.20 -10.98 -12.46
CA VAL A 111 -12.37 -10.47 -11.73
C VAL A 111 -13.05 -9.36 -12.55
N TRP A 112 -12.27 -8.48 -13.18
CA TRP A 112 -12.82 -7.46 -14.09
C TRP A 112 -13.54 -8.09 -15.28
N LEU A 113 -12.92 -9.08 -15.94
CA LEU A 113 -13.56 -9.80 -17.06
C LEU A 113 -14.87 -10.47 -16.62
N THR A 114 -14.92 -11.02 -15.41
CA THR A 114 -16.13 -11.64 -14.87
C THR A 114 -17.27 -10.63 -14.73
N VAL A 115 -16.97 -9.42 -14.25
CA VAL A 115 -17.98 -8.37 -14.10
C VAL A 115 -18.45 -7.84 -15.45
N ASP A 116 -17.54 -7.66 -16.39
CA ASP A 116 -17.84 -7.23 -17.76
C ASP A 116 -18.73 -8.25 -18.51
N TYR A 117 -18.50 -9.54 -18.26
CA TYR A 117 -19.33 -10.62 -18.79
C TYR A 117 -20.74 -10.68 -18.17
N LEU A 118 -20.86 -10.36 -16.86
CA LEU A 118 -22.13 -10.41 -16.13
C LEU A 118 -23.02 -9.20 -16.35
N GLY A 119 -22.47 -8.09 -16.83
CA GLY A 119 -23.23 -6.85 -17.02
C GLY A 119 -22.48 -5.82 -17.84
N ASN A 120 -22.84 -4.56 -17.64
CA ASN A 120 -22.23 -3.42 -18.34
C ASN A 120 -21.63 -2.45 -17.31
N PRO A 121 -20.47 -2.78 -16.71
CA PRO A 121 -19.85 -1.96 -15.68
C PRO A 121 -19.30 -0.66 -16.27
N ASP A 122 -19.15 0.36 -15.43
CA ASP A 122 -18.38 1.53 -15.81
C ASP A 122 -16.87 1.22 -15.72
N ASN A 123 -16.27 0.96 -16.88
CA ASN A 123 -14.85 0.63 -16.99
C ASN A 123 -13.93 1.79 -16.52
N GLY A 124 -14.41 3.05 -16.56
CA GLY A 124 -13.68 4.20 -16.05
C GLY A 124 -13.55 4.15 -14.54
N VAL A 125 -14.62 3.79 -13.83
CA VAL A 125 -14.62 3.60 -12.38
C VAL A 125 -13.71 2.44 -11.98
N ILE A 126 -13.75 1.34 -12.72
CA ILE A 126 -12.87 0.18 -12.46
C ILE A 126 -11.40 0.56 -12.61
N LEU A 127 -11.03 1.26 -13.68
CA LEU A 127 -9.67 1.73 -13.91
C LEU A 127 -9.21 2.69 -12.81
N ALA A 128 -10.07 3.61 -12.39
CA ALA A 128 -9.80 4.51 -11.28
C ALA A 128 -9.57 3.72 -9.97
N GLY A 129 -10.38 2.69 -9.71
CA GLY A 129 -10.21 1.81 -8.55
C GLY A 129 -8.87 1.07 -8.54
N TYR A 130 -8.45 0.53 -9.71
CA TYR A 130 -7.11 -0.09 -9.85
C TYR A 130 -5.99 0.91 -9.64
N LEU A 131 -6.10 2.12 -10.19
CA LEU A 131 -5.13 3.20 -9.98
C LEU A 131 -5.06 3.59 -8.49
N GLY A 132 -6.20 3.82 -7.85
CA GLY A 132 -6.28 4.12 -6.42
C GLY A 132 -5.65 3.02 -5.55
N SER A 133 -5.93 1.75 -5.87
CA SER A 133 -5.34 0.59 -5.18
C SER A 133 -3.82 0.55 -5.34
N PHE A 134 -3.30 0.83 -6.52
CA PHE A 134 -1.86 0.87 -6.78
C PHE A 134 -1.17 2.00 -6.02
N LEU A 135 -1.79 3.19 -5.97
CA LEU A 135 -1.29 4.34 -5.21
C LEU A 135 -1.32 4.08 -3.70
N LEU A 136 -2.42 3.52 -3.18
CA LEU A 136 -2.55 3.16 -1.77
C LEU A 136 -1.49 2.14 -1.35
N ALA A 137 -1.26 1.11 -2.17
CA ALA A 137 -0.21 0.13 -1.93
C ALA A 137 1.17 0.78 -1.91
N GLY A 138 1.43 1.74 -2.80
CA GLY A 138 2.66 2.53 -2.82
C GLY A 138 2.88 3.35 -1.54
N ALA A 139 1.82 4.00 -1.03
CA ALA A 139 1.89 4.75 0.22
C ALA A 139 2.21 3.83 1.41
N PHE A 140 1.52 2.70 1.54
CA PHE A 140 1.80 1.71 2.60
C PHE A 140 3.22 1.15 2.50
N LEU A 141 3.68 0.89 1.28
CA LEU A 141 5.02 0.38 1.02
C LEU A 141 6.09 1.40 1.43
N ALA A 142 5.93 2.68 1.08
CA ALA A 142 6.86 3.75 1.44
C ALA A 142 6.96 3.95 2.95
N ILE A 143 5.82 3.92 3.67
CA ILE A 143 5.77 3.92 5.14
C ILE A 143 6.55 2.73 5.69
N GLY A 144 6.26 1.53 5.18
CA GLY A 144 6.89 0.30 5.64
C GLY A 144 8.38 0.25 5.34
N GLU A 145 8.83 0.76 4.21
CA GLU A 145 10.24 0.85 3.86
C GLU A 145 11.01 1.75 4.83
N CYS A 146 10.46 2.91 5.15
CA CYS A 146 11.07 3.84 6.12
C CYS A 146 11.18 3.19 7.51
N LEU A 147 10.11 2.56 7.99
CA LEU A 147 10.10 1.90 9.30
C LEU A 147 11.00 0.65 9.32
N SER A 148 11.10 -0.08 8.21
CA SER A 148 12.06 -1.18 8.05
C SER A 148 13.52 -0.68 8.14
N ALA A 149 13.83 0.47 7.55
CA ALA A 149 15.13 1.12 7.69
C ALA A 149 15.41 1.61 9.11
N ALA A 150 14.40 1.94 9.89
CA ALA A 150 14.55 2.42 11.26
C ALA A 150 14.87 1.30 12.26
N THR A 151 14.49 0.05 12.00
CA THR A 151 14.59 -1.08 12.94
C THR A 151 15.58 -2.16 12.46
N ARG A 152 16.02 -3.04 13.38
CA ARG A 152 16.80 -4.26 13.07
C ARG A 152 15.92 -5.53 13.06
N SER A 153 14.69 -5.42 13.53
CA SER A 153 13.76 -6.55 13.64
C SER A 153 12.65 -6.43 12.62
N GLN A 154 12.51 -7.44 11.77
CA GLN A 154 11.43 -7.52 10.78
C GLN A 154 10.04 -7.48 11.45
N ILE A 155 9.89 -8.17 12.60
CA ILE A 155 8.62 -8.21 13.34
C ILE A 155 8.25 -6.80 13.85
N VAL A 156 9.22 -6.06 14.41
CA VAL A 156 8.98 -4.68 14.86
C VAL A 156 8.66 -3.77 13.68
N ALA A 157 9.38 -3.90 12.56
CA ALA A 157 9.07 -3.16 11.34
C ALA A 157 7.64 -3.42 10.85
N PHE A 158 7.22 -4.69 10.83
CA PHE A 158 5.86 -5.09 10.46
C PHE A 158 4.81 -4.45 11.37
N ILE A 159 4.94 -4.62 12.70
CA ILE A 159 3.97 -4.11 13.68
C ILE A 159 3.87 -2.58 13.60
N LEU A 160 4.99 -1.87 13.52
CA LEU A 160 5.00 -0.42 13.40
C LEU A 160 4.35 0.05 12.10
N THR A 161 4.64 -0.63 10.98
CA THR A 161 4.03 -0.29 9.69
C THR A 161 2.52 -0.49 9.72
N VAL A 162 2.05 -1.64 10.22
CA VAL A 162 0.61 -1.90 10.40
C VAL A 162 -0.03 -0.82 11.28
N ALA A 163 0.59 -0.47 12.41
CA ALA A 163 0.06 0.53 13.32
C ALA A 163 -0.06 1.92 12.67
N VAL A 164 0.99 2.39 11.99
CA VAL A 164 0.98 3.70 11.32
C VAL A 164 -0.03 3.72 10.17
N CYS A 165 -0.04 2.68 9.32
CA CYS A 165 -0.99 2.57 8.22
C CYS A 165 -2.43 2.49 8.73
N PHE A 166 -2.68 1.73 9.81
CA PHE A 166 -3.99 1.63 10.44
C PHE A 166 -4.48 2.98 10.98
N LEU A 167 -3.63 3.72 11.67
CA LEU A 167 -3.98 5.05 12.17
C LEU A 167 -4.33 6.01 11.03
N LEU A 168 -3.56 6.00 9.95
CA LEU A 168 -3.82 6.83 8.77
C LEU A 168 -5.10 6.40 8.03
N LEU A 169 -5.44 5.10 8.01
CA LEU A 169 -6.73 4.65 7.49
C LEU A 169 -7.89 5.11 8.38
N MET A 170 -7.76 4.90 9.69
CA MET A 170 -8.83 5.21 10.65
C MET A 170 -9.11 6.71 10.76
N ALA A 171 -8.14 7.58 10.47
CA ALA A 171 -8.30 9.02 10.55
C ALA A 171 -9.53 9.56 9.78
N GLY A 172 -9.83 9.01 8.61
CA GLY A 172 -11.03 9.39 7.81
C GLY A 172 -12.19 8.41 7.90
N TYR A 173 -12.10 7.42 8.78
CA TYR A 173 -13.17 6.43 8.87
C TYR A 173 -14.36 6.98 9.67
N PRO A 174 -15.61 6.67 9.30
CA PRO A 174 -16.80 7.20 9.98
C PRO A 174 -16.82 6.98 11.49
N LEU A 175 -16.20 5.89 11.96
CA LEU A 175 -16.09 5.56 13.39
C LEU A 175 -15.29 6.61 14.18
N VAL A 176 -14.30 7.27 13.56
CA VAL A 176 -13.49 8.33 14.17
C VAL A 176 -14.10 9.70 13.90
N GLN A 177 -14.59 9.91 12.69
CA GLN A 177 -15.18 11.20 12.29
C GLN A 177 -16.48 11.53 13.05
N GLY A 178 -17.35 10.53 13.23
CA GLY A 178 -18.63 10.71 13.93
C GLY A 178 -18.48 11.30 15.34
N PRO A 179 -17.70 10.71 16.25
CA PRO A 179 -17.45 11.26 17.58
C PRO A 179 -16.80 12.64 17.57
N LEU A 180 -15.87 12.94 16.65
CA LEU A 180 -15.25 14.25 16.55
C LEU A 180 -16.25 15.34 16.19
N HIS A 181 -17.16 15.07 15.26
CA HIS A 181 -18.26 15.99 14.93
C HIS A 181 -19.24 16.13 16.11
N ALA A 182 -19.57 15.04 16.80
CA ALA A 182 -20.46 15.06 17.96
C ALA A 182 -19.90 15.85 19.15
N LEU A 183 -18.57 15.88 19.33
CA LEU A 183 -17.86 16.66 20.35
C LEU A 183 -17.73 18.15 19.97
N GLY A 184 -18.21 18.57 18.81
CA GLY A 184 -18.12 19.95 18.36
C GLY A 184 -16.73 20.40 17.90
N TRP A 185 -15.90 19.46 17.42
CA TRP A 185 -14.55 19.72 16.89
C TRP A 185 -14.47 19.49 15.37
N PRO A 186 -15.27 20.19 14.55
CA PRO A 186 -15.31 19.94 13.12
C PRO A 186 -13.96 20.21 12.43
N ALA A 187 -13.26 21.26 12.85
CA ALA A 187 -11.94 21.57 12.26
C ALA A 187 -10.89 20.46 12.47
N LEU A 188 -10.95 19.75 13.61
CA LEU A 188 -10.09 18.59 13.83
C LEU A 188 -10.55 17.39 13.00
N ALA A 189 -11.85 17.18 12.88
CA ALA A 189 -12.39 16.12 12.04
C ALA A 189 -11.97 16.32 10.57
N ASP A 190 -12.07 17.52 10.04
CA ASP A 190 -11.65 17.87 8.69
C ASP A 190 -10.14 17.66 8.51
N ALA A 191 -9.31 18.10 9.46
CA ALA A 191 -7.87 17.89 9.40
C ALA A 191 -7.49 16.40 9.40
N PHE A 192 -8.16 15.56 10.19
CA PHE A 192 -7.99 14.11 10.18
C PHE A 192 -8.47 13.46 8.87
N ALA A 193 -9.58 13.95 8.30
CA ALA A 193 -10.08 13.48 7.02
C ALA A 193 -9.08 13.76 5.88
N GLU A 194 -8.49 14.96 5.86
CA GLU A 194 -7.45 15.34 4.89
C GLU A 194 -6.17 14.51 5.00
N LEU A 195 -5.87 13.99 6.18
CA LEU A 195 -4.69 13.12 6.40
C LEU A 195 -4.97 11.65 6.10
N SER A 196 -6.23 11.31 5.83
CA SER A 196 -6.66 9.92 5.72
C SER A 196 -6.38 9.30 4.36
N LEU A 197 -5.61 8.23 4.34
CA LEU A 197 -5.43 7.37 3.17
C LEU A 197 -6.75 6.75 2.69
N TYR A 198 -7.67 6.45 3.63
CA TYR A 198 -8.98 5.89 3.29
C TYR A 198 -9.89 6.87 2.56
N ALA A 199 -9.95 8.15 3.00
CA ALA A 199 -10.81 9.15 2.40
C ALA A 199 -10.46 9.38 0.92
N HIS A 200 -9.18 9.61 0.63
CA HIS A 200 -8.66 9.81 -0.73
C HIS A 200 -8.81 8.55 -1.61
N PHE A 201 -8.53 7.37 -1.05
CA PHE A 201 -8.74 6.11 -1.77
C PHE A 201 -10.21 5.89 -2.13
N ASN A 202 -11.13 6.15 -1.19
CA ASN A 202 -12.56 5.96 -1.40
C ASN A 202 -13.13 6.91 -2.48
N ALA A 203 -12.60 8.14 -2.57
CA ALA A 203 -12.95 9.07 -3.65
C ALA A 203 -12.53 8.51 -5.02
N ILE A 204 -11.27 8.09 -5.15
CA ILE A 204 -10.72 7.51 -6.40
C ILE A 204 -11.47 6.23 -6.78
N SER A 205 -11.73 5.33 -5.83
CA SER A 205 -12.39 4.04 -6.10
C SER A 205 -13.84 4.17 -6.55
N ARG A 206 -14.46 5.32 -6.33
CA ARG A 206 -15.79 5.68 -6.85
C ARG A 206 -15.76 6.35 -8.24
N GLY A 207 -14.58 6.43 -8.85
CA GLY A 207 -14.40 7.04 -10.17
C GLY A 207 -14.16 8.55 -10.15
N VAL A 208 -14.03 9.17 -8.97
CA VAL A 208 -13.69 10.60 -8.87
C VAL A 208 -12.15 10.73 -8.90
N LEU A 209 -11.60 10.99 -10.07
CA LEU A 209 -10.16 11.24 -10.23
C LEU A 209 -9.88 12.74 -10.04
N ASP A 210 -9.72 13.16 -8.79
CA ASP A 210 -9.25 14.51 -8.49
C ASP A 210 -7.71 14.52 -8.43
N LEU A 211 -7.12 15.56 -9.03
CA LEU A 211 -5.68 15.78 -8.98
C LEU A 211 -5.18 15.91 -7.53
N ARG A 212 -6.02 16.40 -6.63
CA ARG A 212 -5.74 16.52 -5.20
C ARG A 212 -5.48 15.16 -4.55
N ASP A 213 -6.32 14.17 -4.85
CA ASP A 213 -6.20 12.82 -4.28
C ASP A 213 -4.96 12.10 -4.79
N ILE A 214 -4.67 12.24 -6.10
CA ILE A 214 -3.46 11.69 -6.71
C ILE A 214 -2.22 12.36 -6.11
N ALA A 215 -2.22 13.70 -6.03
CA ALA A 215 -1.12 14.46 -5.45
C ALA A 215 -0.87 14.08 -3.98
N TYR A 216 -1.92 13.86 -3.20
CA TYR A 216 -1.81 13.38 -1.82
C TYR A 216 -1.02 12.07 -1.72
N PHE A 217 -1.35 11.06 -2.54
CA PHE A 217 -0.62 9.79 -2.53
C PHE A 217 0.83 9.97 -2.98
N VAL A 218 1.07 10.72 -4.05
CA VAL A 218 2.43 10.98 -4.55
C VAL A 218 3.28 11.71 -3.51
N LEU A 219 2.72 12.73 -2.85
CA LEU A 219 3.41 13.47 -1.80
C LEU A 219 3.66 12.60 -0.57
N THR A 220 2.71 11.76 -0.18
CA THR A 220 2.88 10.81 0.93
C THR A 220 4.00 9.82 0.63
N ILE A 221 4.03 9.24 -0.56
CA ILE A 221 5.12 8.35 -1.00
C ILE A 221 6.46 9.08 -0.97
N ALA A 222 6.54 10.28 -1.57
CA ALA A 222 7.78 11.06 -1.61
C ALA A 222 8.26 11.43 -0.20
N PHE A 223 7.38 11.86 0.68
CA PHE A 223 7.70 12.20 2.07
C PHE A 223 8.35 11.02 2.81
N TRP A 224 7.73 9.83 2.76
CA TRP A 224 8.24 8.66 3.47
C TRP A 224 9.53 8.12 2.85
N LEU A 225 9.72 8.20 1.53
CA LEU A 225 10.98 7.84 0.88
C LEU A 225 12.12 8.80 1.26
N ILE A 226 11.85 10.11 1.34
CA ILE A 226 12.82 11.09 1.82
C ILE A 226 13.18 10.81 3.28
N ALA A 227 12.18 10.56 4.13
CA ALA A 227 12.39 10.17 5.52
C ALA A 227 13.25 8.90 5.63
N CYS A 228 13.02 7.91 4.77
CA CYS A 228 13.82 6.69 4.70
C CYS A 228 15.30 6.99 4.38
N VAL A 229 15.56 7.86 3.41
CA VAL A 229 16.93 8.29 3.05
C VAL A 229 17.61 8.95 4.25
N ILE A 230 16.92 9.89 4.93
CA ILE A 230 17.46 10.57 6.12
C ILE A 230 17.79 9.56 7.23
N VAL A 231 16.91 8.59 7.49
CA VAL A 231 17.14 7.52 8.49
C VAL A 231 18.39 6.71 8.12
N LEU A 232 18.62 6.40 6.87
CA LEU A 232 19.80 5.65 6.43
C LEU A 232 21.08 6.49 6.54
N ASP A 233 21.03 7.77 6.18
CA ASP A 233 22.19 8.67 6.26
C ASP A 233 22.63 8.95 7.70
N THR A 234 21.69 9.16 8.63
CA THR A 234 22.02 9.33 10.05
C THR A 234 22.71 8.11 10.66
N LYS A 235 22.45 6.91 10.11
CA LYS A 235 23.03 5.65 10.59
C LYS A 235 24.34 5.27 9.88
N ARG A 236 24.78 6.03 8.88
CA ARG A 236 26.15 5.93 8.30
C ARG A 236 27.20 6.51 9.23
N GLY A 237 26.83 7.42 10.11
CA GLY A 237 27.75 8.14 10.98
C GLY A 237 27.92 7.55 12.39
N THR A 238 27.21 6.46 12.68
CA THR A 238 27.28 5.72 13.96
C THR A 238 27.73 4.28 13.72
#